data_77f76b3701ccf5c113bcb27cb6473180
#
_entry.id   77f76b3701ccf5c113bcb27cb6473180
#
_cell.length_a   1.000
_cell.length_b   1.000
_cell.length_c   1.000
_cell.angle_alpha   90.00
_cell.angle_beta   90.00
_cell.angle_gamma   90.00
#
_symmetry.space_group_name_H-M   'P 1'
#
loop_
_entity.id
_entity.type
_entity.pdbx_description
1 polymer ?
#
loop_
_entity_poly.entity_id
_entity_poly.type
_entity_poly.pdbx_seq_one_letter_code
_entity_poly.pdbx_strand_id
1 'polypeptide(L)'
;MGKMFGTDGIRGVVGENLTADLAFRTGKAIAAVLKEEKGRKPVITIGKDTRISSDMLESALIAGICSVGGDVMPFGVLPTPAVAYLTVLKGADAGIVISASHNPYEHNGIKVFNEKGYKLPDAIEEQVEEKILTDIYPAATHGEIGVLRHGLRQSREAYIDHLAGTIEGDLSGLRVLVDCSNGASSATAPELFGRFRCFCDFIHREPDGVNINDHCGSTHLDDLAQKVVAGGYDIGVAFDGDADRCLLVDEQGGVIDGDKVLAVCGSDMKRRGKLSGGTIVATVMSNLGLHEFCRENGVGLVCTSVGDRNVLEKMNECGYKLGGEQSGHTIFTDYATTGDGQLTALQFLDVLARSGKKASELASVCPQYPQVLLNVAVSHERGVKDAIMASDALSAAIAEEEGKLSGEGRVLVRPSGTEALIRVMVEAKTEQIALLAAENLVNVIKML
;
A
#
# COMPACT_ATOMS: atom_id res chain seq x y z
N MET A 1 -3.95 19.64 -5.20
CA MET A 1 -3.46 18.44 -5.88
C MET A 1 -2.98 18.83 -7.26
N GLY A 2 -1.75 18.50 -7.63
CA GLY A 2 -1.15 18.82 -8.92
C GLY A 2 -1.89 18.14 -10.09
N LYS A 3 -1.52 18.50 -11.30
CA LYS A 3 -2.13 17.92 -12.51
C LYS A 3 -1.50 16.56 -12.90
N MET A 4 -0.29 16.25 -12.39
CA MET A 4 0.51 15.08 -12.75
C MET A 4 0.68 14.13 -11.56
N PHE A 5 0.94 14.65 -10.35
CA PHE A 5 1.01 13.86 -9.13
C PHE A 5 -0.40 13.54 -8.62
N GLY A 6 -0.73 12.25 -8.57
CA GLY A 6 -1.92 11.75 -7.88
C GLY A 6 -1.60 11.50 -6.39
N THR A 7 -2.49 10.77 -5.70
CA THR A 7 -2.29 10.38 -4.28
C THR A 7 -1.07 9.47 -4.07
N ASP A 8 -0.56 8.85 -5.15
CA ASP A 8 0.52 7.85 -5.09
C ASP A 8 1.53 8.04 -6.25
N GLY A 9 1.97 9.28 -6.45
CA GLY A 9 2.94 9.64 -7.47
C GLY A 9 2.35 9.85 -8.87
N ILE A 10 3.22 9.86 -9.87
CA ILE A 10 2.84 9.95 -11.29
C ILE A 10 2.53 8.54 -11.78
N ARG A 11 1.32 8.27 -12.29
CA ARG A 11 0.92 6.97 -12.83
C ARG A 11 0.37 7.11 -14.24
N GLY A 12 0.58 6.08 -15.07
CA GLY A 12 0.03 6.04 -16.41
C GLY A 12 0.25 4.72 -17.14
N VAL A 13 -0.36 4.63 -18.34
CA VAL A 13 -0.08 3.57 -19.31
C VAL A 13 1.23 3.94 -20.02
N VAL A 14 2.17 2.99 -19.99
CA VAL A 14 3.51 3.24 -20.52
C VAL A 14 3.48 3.33 -22.06
N GLY A 15 4.14 4.34 -22.61
CA GLY A 15 4.14 4.63 -24.04
C GLY A 15 3.00 5.56 -24.48
N GLU A 16 1.98 5.75 -23.65
CA GLU A 16 0.88 6.69 -23.90
C GLU A 16 1.06 7.98 -23.10
N ASN A 17 0.84 7.93 -21.79
CA ASN A 17 0.91 9.11 -20.93
C ASN A 17 2.04 9.03 -19.88
N LEU A 18 2.67 7.87 -19.69
CA LEU A 18 3.91 7.69 -18.95
C LEU A 18 5.03 7.28 -19.92
N THR A 19 5.83 8.25 -20.35
CA THR A 19 6.87 8.08 -21.38
C THR A 19 8.27 8.18 -20.78
N ALA A 20 9.29 7.72 -21.53
CA ALA A 20 10.69 7.92 -21.17
C ALA A 20 11.06 9.41 -21.08
N ASP A 21 10.49 10.28 -21.96
CA ASP A 21 10.69 11.72 -21.87
C ASP A 21 10.13 12.31 -20.58
N LEU A 22 8.92 11.91 -20.19
CA LEU A 22 8.35 12.34 -18.90
C LEU A 22 9.20 11.87 -17.72
N ALA A 23 9.67 10.62 -17.73
CA ALA A 23 10.56 10.10 -16.68
C ALA A 23 11.88 10.88 -16.63
N PHE A 24 12.49 11.20 -17.79
CA PHE A 24 13.69 12.01 -17.85
C PHE A 24 13.48 13.41 -17.25
N ARG A 25 12.40 14.11 -17.63
CA ARG A 25 12.04 15.41 -17.06
C ARG A 25 11.74 15.32 -15.55
N THR A 26 11.05 14.26 -15.12
CA THR A 26 10.77 14.01 -13.70
C THR A 26 12.06 13.88 -12.91
N GLY A 27 13.03 13.10 -13.43
CA GLY A 27 14.36 12.98 -12.80
C GLY A 27 15.09 14.31 -12.69
N LYS A 28 15.09 15.12 -13.76
CA LYS A 28 15.64 16.49 -13.75
C LYS A 28 14.97 17.36 -12.69
N ALA A 29 13.63 17.36 -12.66
CA ALA A 29 12.85 18.19 -11.76
C ALA A 29 13.12 17.88 -10.28
N ILE A 30 13.07 16.60 -9.92
CA ILE A 30 13.34 16.15 -8.54
C ILE A 30 14.75 16.56 -8.11
N ALA A 31 15.77 16.29 -8.95
CA ALA A 31 17.15 16.62 -8.61
C ALA A 31 17.38 18.15 -8.53
N ALA A 32 16.73 18.94 -9.38
CA ALA A 32 16.82 20.39 -9.35
C ALA A 32 16.17 20.99 -8.10
N VAL A 33 14.95 20.55 -7.73
CA VAL A 33 14.26 20.99 -6.50
C VAL A 33 15.10 20.67 -5.27
N LEU A 34 15.58 19.44 -5.15
CA LEU A 34 16.41 19.03 -4.03
C LEU A 34 17.75 19.78 -3.96
N LYS A 35 18.37 20.06 -5.13
CA LYS A 35 19.62 20.85 -5.18
C LYS A 35 19.42 22.29 -4.71
N GLU A 36 18.30 22.91 -5.10
CA GLU A 36 17.91 24.24 -4.64
C GLU A 36 17.63 24.26 -3.15
N GLU A 37 16.87 23.28 -2.65
CA GLU A 37 16.53 23.18 -1.21
C GLU A 37 17.75 22.93 -0.33
N LYS A 38 18.63 21.99 -0.74
CA LYS A 38 19.78 21.57 0.08
C LYS A 38 21.04 22.42 -0.12
N GLY A 39 21.11 23.22 -1.19
CA GLY A 39 22.29 24.02 -1.54
C GLY A 39 23.53 23.18 -1.91
N ARG A 40 23.35 21.90 -2.22
CA ARG A 40 24.39 20.94 -2.57
C ARG A 40 23.87 19.89 -3.56
N LYS A 41 24.82 19.13 -4.09
CA LYS A 41 24.52 17.97 -4.96
C LYS A 41 23.68 16.92 -4.22
N PRO A 42 22.43 16.62 -4.67
CA PRO A 42 21.60 15.63 -4.01
C PRO A 42 22.04 14.20 -4.37
N VAL A 43 21.74 13.27 -3.47
CA VAL A 43 21.87 11.82 -3.67
C VAL A 43 20.47 11.20 -3.68
N ILE A 44 20.13 10.50 -4.75
CA ILE A 44 18.80 9.93 -4.95
C ILE A 44 18.92 8.42 -5.12
N THR A 45 18.18 7.66 -4.32
CA THR A 45 18.05 6.22 -4.48
C THR A 45 16.94 5.89 -5.47
N ILE A 46 17.07 4.79 -6.23
CA ILE A 46 16.03 4.32 -7.15
C ILE A 46 15.87 2.81 -7.00
N GLY A 47 14.62 2.36 -6.82
CA GLY A 47 14.23 0.96 -6.93
C GLY A 47 13.04 0.80 -7.87
N LYS A 48 12.74 -0.43 -8.26
CA LYS A 48 11.70 -0.73 -9.23
C LYS A 48 11.05 -2.08 -8.97
N ASP A 49 9.86 -2.27 -9.53
CA ASP A 49 9.24 -3.58 -9.65
C ASP A 49 9.72 -4.32 -10.93
N THR A 50 9.08 -5.42 -11.24
CA THR A 50 9.49 -6.36 -12.29
C THR A 50 8.89 -6.06 -13.66
N ARG A 51 8.14 -4.97 -13.85
CA ARG A 51 7.51 -4.61 -15.13
C ARG A 51 8.56 -4.40 -16.21
N ILE A 52 8.28 -4.86 -17.43
CA ILE A 52 9.18 -4.70 -18.58
C ILE A 52 9.56 -3.23 -18.85
N SER A 53 8.67 -2.31 -18.52
CA SER A 53 8.89 -0.87 -18.68
C SER A 53 9.81 -0.24 -17.63
N SER A 54 10.05 -0.95 -16.52
CA SER A 54 10.78 -0.39 -15.37
C SER A 54 12.23 -0.07 -15.69
N ASP A 55 12.91 -0.87 -16.54
CA ASP A 55 14.29 -0.61 -16.94
C ASP A 55 14.42 0.66 -17.81
N MET A 56 13.47 0.88 -18.71
CA MET A 56 13.42 2.07 -19.56
C MET A 56 13.21 3.34 -18.72
N LEU A 57 12.23 3.30 -17.80
CA LEU A 57 11.91 4.43 -16.94
C LEU A 57 13.05 4.74 -15.96
N GLU A 58 13.69 3.71 -15.38
CA GLU A 58 14.87 3.86 -14.52
C GLU A 58 16.02 4.55 -15.27
N SER A 59 16.34 4.08 -16.46
CA SER A 59 17.40 4.66 -17.29
C SER A 59 17.14 6.13 -17.60
N ALA A 60 15.90 6.48 -17.92
CA ALA A 60 15.50 7.85 -18.22
C ALA A 60 15.60 8.76 -16.97
N LEU A 61 15.11 8.30 -15.82
CA LEU A 61 15.22 9.00 -14.53
C LEU A 61 16.69 9.25 -14.18
N ILE A 62 17.53 8.21 -14.26
CA ILE A 62 18.98 8.30 -13.98
C ILE A 62 19.63 9.36 -14.85
N ALA A 63 19.38 9.31 -16.17
CA ALA A 63 19.94 10.30 -17.10
C ALA A 63 19.48 11.71 -16.76
N GLY A 64 18.20 11.90 -16.43
CA GLY A 64 17.62 13.17 -16.00
C GLY A 64 18.31 13.72 -14.74
N ILE A 65 18.39 12.92 -13.69
CA ILE A 65 19.00 13.30 -12.42
C ILE A 65 20.48 13.69 -12.63
N CYS A 66 21.24 12.86 -13.31
CA CYS A 66 22.66 13.11 -13.55
C CYS A 66 22.90 14.38 -14.38
N SER A 67 22.02 14.69 -15.35
CA SER A 67 22.16 15.85 -16.24
C SER A 67 22.10 17.21 -15.52
N VAL A 68 21.47 17.28 -14.34
CA VAL A 68 21.39 18.48 -13.50
C VAL A 68 22.28 18.42 -12.27
N GLY A 69 23.08 17.35 -12.15
CA GLY A 69 24.12 17.20 -11.14
C GLY A 69 23.71 16.43 -9.89
N GLY A 70 22.61 15.67 -9.91
CA GLY A 70 22.26 14.72 -8.85
C GLY A 70 23.01 13.40 -8.98
N ASP A 71 23.46 12.80 -7.87
CA ASP A 71 24.02 11.44 -7.87
C ASP A 71 22.89 10.42 -7.68
N VAL A 72 23.04 9.24 -8.28
CA VAL A 72 22.02 8.19 -8.21
C VAL A 72 22.59 6.90 -7.63
N MET A 73 21.81 6.27 -6.77
CA MET A 73 22.11 4.93 -6.22
C MET A 73 20.99 3.96 -6.63
N PRO A 74 21.15 3.23 -7.74
CA PRO A 74 20.12 2.28 -8.19
C PRO A 74 20.21 0.99 -7.35
N PHE A 75 19.03 0.51 -6.93
CA PHE A 75 18.87 -0.71 -6.13
C PHE A 75 18.31 -1.89 -6.95
N GLY A 76 17.94 -1.66 -8.23
CA GLY A 76 17.30 -2.67 -9.06
C GLY A 76 15.91 -3.05 -8.55
N VAL A 77 15.54 -4.33 -8.71
CA VAL A 77 14.23 -4.83 -8.28
C VAL A 77 14.20 -4.98 -6.76
N LEU A 78 13.40 -4.15 -6.09
CA LEU A 78 13.15 -4.17 -4.64
C LEU A 78 11.73 -3.69 -4.32
N PRO A 79 11.13 -4.19 -3.22
CA PRO A 79 9.88 -3.67 -2.67
C PRO A 79 9.88 -2.16 -2.42
N THR A 80 8.72 -1.54 -2.60
CA THR A 80 8.54 -0.10 -2.28
C THR A 80 9.03 0.26 -0.87
N PRO A 81 8.66 -0.46 0.20
CA PRO A 81 9.16 -0.18 1.55
C PRO A 81 10.67 -0.35 1.70
N ALA A 82 11.28 -1.25 0.94
CA ALA A 82 12.74 -1.41 0.96
C ALA A 82 13.44 -0.13 0.47
N VAL A 83 12.91 0.51 -0.57
CA VAL A 83 13.47 1.77 -1.08
C VAL A 83 13.32 2.89 -0.05
N ALA A 84 12.15 3.02 0.59
CA ALA A 84 11.92 3.99 1.65
C ALA A 84 12.91 3.79 2.81
N TYR A 85 13.05 2.56 3.31
CA TYR A 85 14.00 2.20 4.37
C TYR A 85 15.46 2.50 3.98
N LEU A 86 15.87 2.09 2.78
CA LEU A 86 17.23 2.26 2.31
C LEU A 86 17.59 3.72 2.01
N THR A 87 16.61 4.54 1.63
CA THR A 87 16.80 6.01 1.48
C THR A 87 17.27 6.60 2.79
N VAL A 88 16.60 6.27 3.89
CA VAL A 88 16.98 6.70 5.24
C VAL A 88 18.34 6.11 5.65
N LEU A 89 18.52 4.81 5.49
CA LEU A 89 19.74 4.09 5.90
C LEU A 89 20.99 4.62 5.18
N LYS A 90 20.87 4.99 3.91
CA LYS A 90 22.00 5.52 3.11
C LYS A 90 22.21 7.02 3.27
N GLY A 91 21.35 7.72 4.01
CA GLY A 91 21.40 9.17 4.13
C GLY A 91 21.19 9.86 2.78
N ALA A 92 20.36 9.29 1.90
CA ALA A 92 20.01 9.90 0.62
C ALA A 92 18.97 11.02 0.83
N ASP A 93 18.93 11.96 -0.11
CA ASP A 93 18.03 13.11 -0.04
C ASP A 93 16.62 12.78 -0.52
N ALA A 94 16.49 11.75 -1.36
CA ALA A 94 15.20 11.19 -1.79
C ALA A 94 15.34 9.74 -2.23
N GLY A 95 14.20 9.04 -2.28
CA GLY A 95 14.07 7.70 -2.86
C GLY A 95 12.99 7.69 -3.93
N ILE A 96 13.27 7.10 -5.08
CA ILE A 96 12.31 6.93 -6.18
C ILE A 96 11.98 5.45 -6.31
N VAL A 97 10.69 5.15 -6.45
CA VAL A 97 10.18 3.81 -6.75
C VAL A 97 9.45 3.84 -8.09
N ILE A 98 9.82 2.93 -8.97
CA ILE A 98 9.17 2.74 -10.26
C ILE A 98 8.25 1.54 -10.14
N SER A 99 6.95 1.79 -9.93
CA SER A 99 5.89 0.80 -9.80
C SER A 99 4.50 1.41 -9.91
N ALA A 100 3.55 0.61 -10.36
CA ALA A 100 2.12 0.89 -10.28
C ALA A 100 1.39 -0.08 -9.31
N SER A 101 2.10 -0.64 -8.32
CA SER A 101 1.55 -1.51 -7.28
C SER A 101 0.77 -2.70 -7.89
N HIS A 102 -0.52 -2.81 -7.63
CA HIS A 102 -1.38 -3.92 -8.05
C HIS A 102 -1.96 -3.81 -9.48
N ASN A 103 -1.65 -2.72 -10.21
CA ASN A 103 -2.12 -2.57 -11.58
C ASN A 103 -1.48 -3.60 -12.53
N PRO A 104 -2.10 -3.92 -13.67
CA PRO A 104 -1.50 -4.78 -14.69
C PRO A 104 -0.23 -4.16 -15.30
N TYR A 105 0.56 -4.96 -16.01
CA TYR A 105 1.93 -4.61 -16.42
C TYR A 105 2.04 -3.42 -17.38
N GLU A 106 0.99 -3.11 -18.13
CA GLU A 106 0.94 -1.97 -19.06
C GLU A 106 1.02 -0.62 -18.34
N HIS A 107 0.59 -0.61 -17.09
CA HIS A 107 0.72 0.56 -16.23
C HIS A 107 2.08 0.58 -15.53
N ASN A 108 2.57 1.77 -15.24
CA ASN A 108 3.69 1.98 -14.31
C ASN A 108 3.50 3.31 -13.57
N GLY A 109 4.41 3.62 -12.65
CA GLY A 109 4.35 4.86 -11.88
C GLY A 109 5.72 5.26 -11.36
N ILE A 110 5.82 6.51 -10.92
CA ILE A 110 7.00 7.09 -10.27
C ILE A 110 6.55 7.67 -8.94
N LYS A 111 6.90 6.98 -7.84
CA LYS A 111 6.65 7.41 -6.46
C LYS A 111 7.94 8.02 -5.90
N VAL A 112 7.82 9.06 -5.07
CA VAL A 112 9.00 9.71 -4.49
C VAL A 112 8.86 9.79 -2.97
N PHE A 113 9.93 9.38 -2.29
CA PHE A 113 10.09 9.49 -0.84
C PHE A 113 11.12 10.56 -0.50
N ASN A 114 10.92 11.27 0.59
CA ASN A 114 11.88 12.23 1.13
C ASN A 114 13.01 11.52 1.91
N GLU A 115 13.95 12.28 2.43
CA GLU A 115 15.11 11.79 3.21
C GLU A 115 14.73 11.03 4.50
N LYS A 116 13.47 11.14 4.94
CA LYS A 116 12.95 10.42 6.11
C LYS A 116 12.17 9.16 5.75
N GLY A 117 12.09 8.82 4.46
CA GLY A 117 11.35 7.66 3.97
C GLY A 117 9.82 7.85 3.91
N TYR A 118 9.32 9.06 4.01
CA TYR A 118 7.91 9.42 3.81
C TYR A 118 7.68 9.90 2.38
N LYS A 119 6.46 9.78 1.86
CA LYS A 119 6.07 10.41 0.60
C LYS A 119 6.38 11.91 0.62
N LEU A 120 6.66 12.49 -0.55
CA LEU A 120 6.92 13.92 -0.64
C LEU A 120 5.71 14.73 -0.13
N PRO A 121 5.95 15.86 0.57
CA PRO A 121 4.89 16.84 0.84
C PRO A 121 4.33 17.43 -0.44
N ASP A 122 3.02 17.74 -0.47
CA ASP A 122 2.34 18.32 -1.63
C ASP A 122 3.05 19.56 -2.19
N ALA A 123 3.56 20.43 -1.30
CA ALA A 123 4.29 21.63 -1.71
C ALA A 123 5.57 21.34 -2.50
N ILE A 124 6.24 20.21 -2.24
CA ILE A 124 7.41 19.77 -3.00
C ILE A 124 6.97 19.09 -4.31
N GLU A 125 5.91 18.28 -4.27
CA GLU A 125 5.32 17.70 -5.50
C GLU A 125 4.89 18.78 -6.49
N GLU A 126 4.26 19.87 -6.02
CA GLU A 126 3.87 21.02 -6.84
C GLU A 126 5.09 21.73 -7.47
N GLN A 127 6.18 21.90 -6.73
CA GLN A 127 7.42 22.47 -7.27
C GLN A 127 8.06 21.56 -8.34
N VAL A 128 8.06 20.25 -8.10
CA VAL A 128 8.54 19.26 -9.07
C VAL A 128 7.68 19.32 -10.34
N GLU A 129 6.36 19.37 -10.19
CA GLU A 129 5.42 19.47 -11.33
C GLU A 129 5.62 20.75 -12.14
N GLU A 130 5.77 21.89 -11.49
CA GLU A 130 6.06 23.16 -12.15
C GLU A 130 7.34 23.06 -13.00
N LYS A 131 8.40 22.46 -12.43
CA LYS A 131 9.65 22.25 -13.15
C LYS A 131 9.48 21.29 -14.34
N ILE A 132 8.71 20.22 -14.20
CA ILE A 132 8.41 19.30 -15.32
C ILE A 132 7.71 20.06 -16.46
N LEU A 133 6.75 20.92 -16.13
CA LEU A 133 5.95 21.66 -17.13
C LEU A 133 6.75 22.76 -17.82
N THR A 134 7.63 23.45 -17.11
CA THR A 134 8.44 24.55 -17.65
C THR A 134 9.67 24.07 -18.42
N ASP A 135 10.18 22.87 -18.09
CA ASP A 135 11.41 22.26 -18.63
C ASP A 135 12.65 23.18 -18.55
N ILE A 136 12.71 24.06 -17.54
CA ILE A 136 13.82 25.00 -17.35
C ILE A 136 14.69 24.50 -16.20
N TYR A 137 15.90 24.05 -16.54
CA TYR A 137 16.88 23.54 -15.60
C TYR A 137 18.28 24.08 -15.87
N PRO A 138 19.07 24.40 -14.82
CA PRO A 138 20.49 24.64 -15.00
C PRO A 138 21.18 23.31 -15.32
N ALA A 139 21.74 23.17 -16.53
CA ALA A 139 22.52 22.00 -16.89
C ALA A 139 23.81 21.93 -16.05
N ALA A 140 24.12 20.73 -15.55
CA ALA A 140 25.43 20.48 -14.95
C ALA A 140 26.49 20.32 -16.05
N THR A 141 27.68 20.87 -15.79
CA THR A 141 28.81 20.80 -16.73
C THR A 141 30.03 20.24 -16.06
N HIS A 142 30.88 19.56 -16.85
CA HIS A 142 32.17 19.03 -16.38
C HIS A 142 32.03 18.17 -15.11
N GLY A 143 32.74 18.52 -14.05
CA GLY A 143 32.74 17.79 -12.78
C GLY A 143 31.45 17.89 -11.95
N GLU A 144 30.51 18.73 -12.38
CA GLU A 144 29.20 18.87 -11.71
C GLU A 144 28.17 17.83 -12.18
N ILE A 145 28.44 17.09 -13.26
CA ILE A 145 27.57 16.00 -13.74
C ILE A 145 27.42 14.95 -12.63
N GLY A 146 26.19 14.43 -12.46
CA GLY A 146 25.91 13.38 -11.51
C GLY A 146 26.56 12.04 -11.85
N VAL A 147 26.78 11.22 -10.84
CA VAL A 147 27.41 9.89 -11.01
C VAL A 147 26.55 8.79 -10.43
N LEU A 148 26.71 7.58 -10.95
CA LEU A 148 26.14 6.38 -10.36
C LEU A 148 26.99 5.90 -9.18
N ARG A 149 26.33 5.67 -8.05
CA ARG A 149 26.92 5.05 -6.87
C ARG A 149 26.50 3.59 -6.77
N HIS A 150 27.41 2.69 -6.52
CA HIS A 150 27.14 1.26 -6.43
C HIS A 150 26.86 0.82 -4.98
N GLY A 151 26.06 -0.24 -4.79
CA GLY A 151 25.72 -0.75 -3.46
C GLY A 151 24.53 -1.72 -3.43
N LEU A 152 24.13 -2.25 -4.57
CA LEU A 152 22.91 -3.05 -4.75
C LEU A 152 22.80 -4.24 -3.77
N ARG A 153 23.80 -5.16 -3.75
CA ARG A 153 23.74 -6.39 -2.96
C ARG A 153 23.66 -6.10 -1.46
N GLN A 154 24.54 -5.25 -0.95
CA GLN A 154 24.57 -4.88 0.46
C GLN A 154 23.28 -4.16 0.91
N SER A 155 22.62 -3.44 -0.02
CA SER A 155 21.37 -2.75 0.28
C SER A 155 20.21 -3.74 0.44
N ARG A 156 20.11 -4.74 -0.43
CA ARG A 156 19.08 -5.79 -0.30
C ARG A 156 19.26 -6.59 1.00
N GLU A 157 20.50 -7.02 1.29
CA GLU A 157 20.82 -7.72 2.54
C GLU A 157 20.45 -6.88 3.77
N ALA A 158 20.74 -5.56 3.77
CA ALA A 158 20.41 -4.68 4.89
C ALA A 158 18.90 -4.56 5.15
N TYR A 159 18.08 -4.52 4.10
CA TYR A 159 16.63 -4.54 4.26
C TYR A 159 16.12 -5.88 4.80
N ILE A 160 16.62 -7.00 4.27
CA ILE A 160 16.26 -8.34 4.74
C ILE A 160 16.65 -8.53 6.21
N ASP A 161 17.87 -8.11 6.60
CA ASP A 161 18.36 -8.20 7.97
C ASP A 161 17.51 -7.31 8.91
N HIS A 162 17.09 -6.12 8.44
CA HIS A 162 16.17 -5.26 9.18
C HIS A 162 14.85 -5.98 9.45
N LEU A 163 14.20 -6.52 8.42
CA LEU A 163 12.93 -7.23 8.57
C LEU A 163 13.07 -8.45 9.48
N ALA A 164 14.12 -9.26 9.28
CA ALA A 164 14.35 -10.43 10.09
C ALA A 164 14.55 -10.11 11.58
N GLY A 165 15.07 -8.92 11.88
CA GLY A 165 15.25 -8.44 13.26
C GLY A 165 13.96 -7.90 13.92
N THR A 166 12.83 -7.82 13.21
CA THR A 166 11.59 -7.24 13.76
C THR A 166 10.75 -8.24 14.58
N ILE A 167 11.00 -9.52 14.46
CA ILE A 167 10.31 -10.58 15.19
C ILE A 167 11.25 -11.30 16.14
N GLU A 168 10.68 -11.81 17.24
CA GLU A 168 11.41 -12.51 18.30
C GLU A 168 11.09 -14.01 18.31
N GLY A 169 9.97 -14.41 17.66
CA GLY A 169 9.48 -15.78 17.64
C GLY A 169 10.24 -16.71 16.72
N ASP A 170 10.23 -18.00 17.05
CA ASP A 170 10.73 -19.06 16.18
C ASP A 170 9.59 -19.51 15.26
N LEU A 171 9.77 -19.31 13.95
CA LEU A 171 8.81 -19.76 12.94
C LEU A 171 8.99 -21.25 12.57
N SER A 172 9.89 -21.96 13.23
CA SER A 172 10.12 -23.39 12.98
C SER A 172 8.84 -24.20 13.17
N GLY A 173 8.58 -25.09 12.23
CA GLY A 173 7.38 -25.91 12.23
C GLY A 173 6.19 -25.31 11.46
N LEU A 174 6.20 -24.04 11.11
CA LEU A 174 5.20 -23.46 10.22
C LEU A 174 5.45 -23.88 8.76
N ARG A 175 4.38 -24.23 8.07
CA ARG A 175 4.34 -24.46 6.63
C ARG A 175 3.65 -23.28 5.97
N VAL A 176 4.43 -22.49 5.22
CA VAL A 176 3.98 -21.22 4.63
C VAL A 176 4.05 -21.33 3.11
N LEU A 177 2.99 -20.94 2.41
CA LEU A 177 3.00 -20.78 0.96
C LEU A 177 3.00 -19.28 0.63
N VAL A 178 3.99 -18.82 -0.11
CA VAL A 178 4.18 -17.38 -0.42
C VAL A 178 3.92 -17.12 -1.89
N ASP A 179 2.97 -16.25 -2.20
CA ASP A 179 2.69 -15.71 -3.53
C ASP A 179 3.41 -14.37 -3.69
N CYS A 180 4.40 -14.34 -4.58
CA CYS A 180 5.20 -13.15 -4.86
C CYS A 180 4.61 -12.25 -5.95
N SER A 181 3.41 -12.53 -6.48
CA SER A 181 2.74 -11.78 -7.55
C SER A 181 3.59 -11.55 -8.81
N ASN A 182 4.65 -12.33 -9.03
CA ASN A 182 5.72 -12.06 -10.01
C ASN A 182 6.29 -10.63 -9.89
N GLY A 183 6.16 -10.02 -8.71
CA GLY A 183 6.53 -8.64 -8.39
C GLY A 183 7.87 -8.51 -7.66
N ALA A 184 8.07 -7.38 -7.03
CA ALA A 184 9.33 -7.00 -6.38
C ALA A 184 9.72 -7.92 -5.21
N SER A 185 8.73 -8.53 -4.53
CA SER A 185 8.97 -9.52 -3.47
C SER A 185 9.69 -10.78 -3.96
N SER A 186 9.63 -11.10 -5.27
CA SER A 186 10.38 -12.21 -5.86
C SER A 186 11.89 -12.10 -5.61
N ALA A 187 12.41 -10.89 -5.49
CA ALA A 187 13.83 -10.64 -5.24
C ALA A 187 14.21 -10.75 -3.76
N THR A 188 13.27 -10.65 -2.83
CA THR A 188 13.56 -10.54 -1.38
C THR A 188 12.93 -11.63 -0.54
N ALA A 189 11.70 -12.06 -0.84
CA ALA A 189 10.98 -13.02 -0.02
C ALA A 189 11.69 -14.37 0.16
N PRO A 190 12.26 -15.00 -0.89
CA PRO A 190 12.95 -16.28 -0.70
C PRO A 190 14.14 -16.18 0.26
N GLU A 191 14.91 -15.09 0.22
CA GLU A 191 16.03 -14.86 1.12
C GLU A 191 15.55 -14.50 2.53
N LEU A 192 14.50 -13.66 2.65
CA LEU A 192 13.93 -13.27 3.92
C LEU A 192 13.39 -14.47 4.69
N PHE A 193 12.50 -15.25 4.07
CA PHE A 193 11.92 -16.44 4.71
C PHE A 193 12.97 -17.53 4.97
N GLY A 194 14.02 -17.57 4.16
CA GLY A 194 15.19 -18.44 4.38
C GLY A 194 16.00 -18.10 5.65
N ARG A 195 15.84 -16.92 6.26
CA ARG A 195 16.43 -16.58 7.55
C ARG A 195 15.77 -17.34 8.72
N PHE A 196 14.57 -17.85 8.50
CA PHE A 196 13.80 -18.57 9.50
C PHE A 196 13.77 -20.07 9.20
N ARG A 197 13.53 -20.88 10.22
CA ARG A 197 13.47 -22.35 10.07
C ARG A 197 12.07 -22.85 9.69
N CYS A 198 11.25 -21.98 9.05
CA CYS A 198 9.96 -22.38 8.53
C CYS A 198 10.10 -23.17 7.21
N PHE A 199 9.12 -24.02 6.93
CA PHE A 199 9.00 -24.65 5.63
C PHE A 199 8.24 -23.69 4.70
N CYS A 200 8.94 -23.09 3.74
CA CYS A 200 8.36 -22.11 2.83
C CYS A 200 8.47 -22.57 1.38
N ASP A 201 7.33 -22.61 0.70
CA ASP A 201 7.24 -22.73 -0.75
C ASP A 201 6.81 -21.39 -1.35
N PHE A 202 7.20 -21.17 -2.62
CA PHE A 202 6.95 -19.91 -3.31
C PHE A 202 6.26 -20.18 -4.64
N ILE A 203 5.21 -19.41 -4.93
CA ILE A 203 4.52 -19.38 -6.22
C ILE A 203 4.60 -17.98 -6.82
N HIS A 204 4.37 -17.85 -8.11
CA HIS A 204 4.39 -16.60 -8.86
C HIS A 204 5.63 -15.74 -8.53
N ARG A 205 6.82 -16.37 -8.63
CA ARG A 205 8.11 -15.74 -8.30
C ARG A 205 9.08 -15.67 -9.48
N GLU A 206 8.60 -15.94 -10.68
CA GLU A 206 9.40 -15.95 -11.91
C GLU A 206 8.91 -14.83 -12.84
N PRO A 207 9.28 -13.57 -12.55
CA PRO A 207 8.83 -12.45 -13.36
C PRO A 207 9.44 -12.50 -14.77
N ASP A 208 8.61 -12.29 -15.78
CA ASP A 208 9.01 -12.18 -17.18
C ASP A 208 8.84 -10.76 -17.76
N GLY A 209 8.39 -9.83 -16.92
CA GLY A 209 8.17 -8.44 -17.29
C GLY A 209 6.72 -8.09 -17.64
N VAL A 210 5.89 -9.10 -17.96
CA VAL A 210 4.49 -8.91 -18.35
C VAL A 210 3.50 -9.70 -17.50
N ASN A 211 3.98 -10.55 -16.59
CA ASN A 211 3.15 -11.40 -15.73
C ASN A 211 2.95 -10.89 -14.30
N ILE A 212 3.39 -9.68 -13.98
CA ILE A 212 3.17 -9.08 -12.64
C ILE A 212 1.68 -8.90 -12.35
N ASN A 213 1.22 -9.35 -11.17
CA ASN A 213 -0.19 -9.35 -10.74
C ASN A 213 -1.17 -10.10 -11.66
N ASP A 214 -0.68 -10.84 -12.65
CA ASP A 214 -1.54 -11.55 -13.59
C ASP A 214 -2.14 -12.79 -12.93
N HIS A 215 -3.42 -12.70 -12.54
CA HIS A 215 -4.16 -13.71 -11.80
C HIS A 215 -3.44 -14.25 -10.55
N CYS A 216 -2.67 -13.40 -9.86
CA CYS A 216 -1.89 -13.76 -8.67
C CYS A 216 -1.75 -12.59 -7.70
N GLY A 217 -1.12 -12.85 -6.55
CA GLY A 217 -0.85 -11.84 -5.52
C GLY A 217 -2.09 -11.41 -4.74
N SER A 218 -1.99 -10.29 -4.03
CA SER A 218 -3.00 -9.85 -3.06
C SER A 218 -4.37 -9.49 -3.66
N THR A 219 -4.46 -9.30 -4.97
CA THR A 219 -5.74 -9.02 -5.66
C THR A 219 -6.41 -10.26 -6.24
N HIS A 220 -5.74 -11.42 -6.26
CA HIS A 220 -6.22 -12.68 -6.82
C HIS A 220 -5.79 -13.86 -5.95
N LEU A 221 -6.52 -14.11 -4.86
CA LEU A 221 -6.15 -15.08 -3.83
C LEU A 221 -6.62 -16.52 -4.11
N ASP A 222 -7.43 -16.76 -5.14
CA ASP A 222 -8.08 -18.05 -5.37
C ASP A 222 -7.08 -19.19 -5.59
N ASP A 223 -6.02 -18.96 -6.38
CA ASP A 223 -4.98 -19.96 -6.62
C ASP A 223 -4.18 -20.26 -5.35
N LEU A 224 -3.82 -19.22 -4.60
CA LEU A 224 -3.14 -19.35 -3.30
C LEU A 224 -4.01 -20.15 -2.33
N ALA A 225 -5.30 -19.82 -2.19
CA ALA A 225 -6.23 -20.48 -1.28
C ALA A 225 -6.37 -21.98 -1.59
N GLN A 226 -6.56 -22.32 -2.87
CA GLN A 226 -6.63 -23.71 -3.31
C GLN A 226 -5.35 -24.48 -2.98
N LYS A 227 -4.19 -23.90 -3.24
CA LYS A 227 -2.88 -24.54 -2.99
C LYS A 227 -2.57 -24.66 -1.49
N VAL A 228 -2.97 -23.68 -0.67
CA VAL A 228 -2.82 -23.74 0.80
C VAL A 228 -3.57 -24.98 1.32
N VAL A 229 -4.83 -25.12 0.96
CA VAL A 229 -5.66 -26.26 1.41
C VAL A 229 -5.14 -27.58 0.88
N ALA A 230 -4.87 -27.67 -0.43
CA ALA A 230 -4.41 -28.91 -1.06
C ALA A 230 -3.02 -29.34 -0.59
N GLY A 231 -2.12 -28.40 -0.32
CA GLY A 231 -0.76 -28.65 0.16
C GLY A 231 -0.63 -28.86 1.66
N GLY A 232 -1.71 -28.60 2.44
CA GLY A 232 -1.70 -28.68 3.90
C GLY A 232 -0.74 -27.67 4.52
N TYR A 233 -0.71 -26.43 4.00
CA TYR A 233 0.02 -25.33 4.59
C TYR A 233 -0.76 -24.75 5.77
N ASP A 234 -0.05 -24.22 6.75
CA ASP A 234 -0.66 -23.57 7.92
C ASP A 234 -1.20 -22.19 7.56
N ILE A 235 -0.60 -21.56 6.54
CA ILE A 235 -0.96 -20.22 6.08
C ILE A 235 -0.42 -19.93 4.68
N GLY A 236 -1.17 -19.16 3.89
CA GLY A 236 -0.73 -18.52 2.67
C GLY A 236 -0.43 -17.04 2.89
N VAL A 237 0.54 -16.50 2.18
CA VAL A 237 0.94 -15.09 2.19
C VAL A 237 0.92 -14.58 0.76
N ALA A 238 0.23 -13.50 0.46
CA ALA A 238 0.20 -12.88 -0.86
C ALA A 238 0.60 -11.42 -0.78
N PHE A 239 1.56 -11.03 -1.63
CA PHE A 239 1.97 -9.64 -1.82
C PHE A 239 1.33 -9.06 -3.08
N ASP A 240 1.32 -7.74 -3.22
CA ASP A 240 1.08 -7.08 -4.49
C ASP A 240 2.41 -6.81 -5.24
N GLY A 241 2.33 -6.21 -6.43
CA GLY A 241 3.48 -6.10 -7.34
C GLY A 241 4.69 -5.37 -6.76
N ASP A 242 4.52 -4.39 -5.87
CA ASP A 242 5.62 -3.68 -5.20
C ASP A 242 5.72 -4.01 -3.70
N ALA A 243 4.96 -5.00 -3.25
CA ALA A 243 4.99 -5.59 -1.93
C ALA A 243 4.82 -4.59 -0.77
N ASP A 244 4.06 -3.51 -0.99
CA ASP A 244 3.64 -2.60 0.07
C ASP A 244 2.37 -3.11 0.78
N ARG A 245 1.72 -4.16 0.23
CA ARG A 245 0.55 -4.85 0.76
C ARG A 245 0.82 -6.32 1.03
N CYS A 246 0.09 -6.85 2.03
CA CYS A 246 0.03 -8.26 2.34
C CYS A 246 -1.39 -8.67 2.70
N LEU A 247 -1.92 -9.66 2.01
CA LEU A 247 -3.08 -10.41 2.43
C LEU A 247 -2.68 -11.86 2.73
N LEU A 248 -3.45 -12.50 3.62
CA LEU A 248 -3.14 -13.85 4.05
C LEU A 248 -4.32 -14.78 3.76
N VAL A 249 -4.04 -16.07 3.75
CA VAL A 249 -5.04 -17.12 3.58
C VAL A 249 -4.82 -18.17 4.67
N ASP A 250 -5.85 -18.49 5.43
CA ASP A 250 -5.76 -19.49 6.47
C ASP A 250 -5.71 -20.93 5.93
N GLU A 251 -5.49 -21.91 6.79
CA GLU A 251 -5.38 -23.33 6.45
C GLU A 251 -6.67 -23.94 5.87
N GLN A 252 -7.78 -23.21 5.91
CA GLN A 252 -9.08 -23.63 5.34
C GLN A 252 -9.37 -22.93 4.01
N GLY A 253 -8.49 -22.02 3.56
CA GLY A 253 -8.67 -21.21 2.37
C GLY A 253 -9.42 -19.89 2.62
N GLY A 254 -9.70 -19.55 3.87
CA GLY A 254 -10.34 -18.30 4.26
C GLY A 254 -9.39 -17.10 4.16
N VAL A 255 -9.89 -16.00 3.61
CA VAL A 255 -9.10 -14.76 3.48
C VAL A 255 -8.95 -14.06 4.84
N ILE A 256 -7.71 -13.70 5.14
CA ILE A 256 -7.33 -12.84 6.25
C ILE A 256 -6.89 -11.51 5.65
N ASP A 257 -7.81 -10.55 5.61
CA ASP A 257 -7.58 -9.22 5.08
C ASP A 257 -6.84 -8.28 6.04
N GLY A 258 -6.58 -7.04 5.62
CA GLY A 258 -5.88 -6.06 6.43
C GLY A 258 -6.58 -5.76 7.77
N ASP A 259 -7.91 -5.78 7.82
CA ASP A 259 -8.64 -5.55 9.06
C ASP A 259 -8.43 -6.67 10.09
N LYS A 260 -8.42 -7.92 9.63
CA LYS A 260 -8.09 -9.08 10.48
C LYS A 260 -6.63 -9.05 10.93
N VAL A 261 -5.72 -8.63 10.04
CA VAL A 261 -4.29 -8.42 10.40
C VAL A 261 -4.17 -7.37 11.50
N LEU A 262 -4.84 -6.21 11.33
CA LEU A 262 -4.86 -5.14 12.33
C LEU A 262 -5.42 -5.63 13.69
N ALA A 263 -6.50 -6.41 13.67
CA ALA A 263 -7.10 -6.97 14.88
C ALA A 263 -6.15 -7.94 15.59
N VAL A 264 -5.56 -8.89 14.88
CA VAL A 264 -4.66 -9.91 15.42
C VAL A 264 -3.37 -9.29 15.96
N CYS A 265 -2.68 -8.50 15.13
CA CYS A 265 -1.44 -7.84 15.52
C CYS A 265 -1.68 -6.79 16.61
N GLY A 266 -2.78 -6.02 16.52
CA GLY A 266 -3.17 -5.04 17.53
C GLY A 266 -3.45 -5.67 18.90
N SER A 267 -4.12 -6.84 18.94
CA SER A 267 -4.32 -7.61 20.18
C SER A 267 -3.00 -8.03 20.81
N ASP A 268 -2.09 -8.56 20.01
CA ASP A 268 -0.78 -8.99 20.51
C ASP A 268 0.04 -7.80 21.00
N MET A 269 0.11 -6.73 20.22
CA MET A 269 0.80 -5.50 20.61
C MET A 269 0.22 -4.89 21.89
N LYS A 270 -1.11 -4.89 22.06
CA LYS A 270 -1.77 -4.43 23.30
C LYS A 270 -1.36 -5.28 24.48
N ARG A 271 -1.44 -6.61 24.36
CA ARG A 271 -1.04 -7.56 25.40
C ARG A 271 0.43 -7.40 25.80
N ARG A 272 1.30 -7.06 24.86
CA ARG A 272 2.74 -6.83 25.07
C ARG A 272 3.06 -5.40 25.50
N GLY A 273 2.09 -4.51 25.63
CA GLY A 273 2.29 -3.09 25.98
C GLY A 273 2.96 -2.28 24.86
N LYS A 274 2.94 -2.76 23.60
CA LYS A 274 3.55 -2.13 22.43
C LYS A 274 2.55 -1.28 21.61
N LEU A 275 1.24 -1.40 21.85
CA LEU A 275 0.22 -0.61 21.16
C LEU A 275 0.07 0.76 21.81
N SER A 276 0.71 1.77 21.26
CA SER A 276 0.69 3.14 21.79
C SER A 276 -0.74 3.69 21.86
N GLY A 277 -1.11 4.26 23.02
CA GLY A 277 -2.47 4.74 23.26
C GLY A 277 -3.54 3.65 23.22
N GLY A 278 -3.16 2.36 23.11
CA GLY A 278 -4.10 1.25 22.96
C GLY A 278 -4.93 1.35 21.66
N THR A 279 -4.43 2.06 20.62
CA THR A 279 -5.23 2.49 19.47
C THR A 279 -4.65 2.00 18.16
N ILE A 280 -5.55 1.58 17.25
CA ILE A 280 -5.30 1.25 15.84
C ILE A 280 -5.82 2.40 14.99
N VAL A 281 -5.10 2.74 13.91
CA VAL A 281 -5.58 3.68 12.90
C VAL A 281 -5.98 2.90 11.64
N ALA A 282 -7.21 3.14 11.16
CA ALA A 282 -7.74 2.50 9.97
C ALA A 282 -8.38 3.54 9.05
N THR A 283 -9.03 3.13 7.97
CA THR A 283 -9.81 4.03 7.13
C THR A 283 -11.31 3.83 7.33
N VAL A 284 -12.10 4.77 6.81
CA VAL A 284 -13.57 4.64 6.79
C VAL A 284 -14.05 3.42 5.98
N MET A 285 -13.17 2.75 5.23
CA MET A 285 -13.48 1.53 4.49
C MET A 285 -13.31 0.25 5.31
N SER A 286 -12.68 0.31 6.48
CA SER A 286 -12.53 -0.87 7.35
C SER A 286 -13.87 -1.45 7.74
N ASN A 287 -13.98 -2.77 7.68
CA ASN A 287 -15.22 -3.50 7.90
C ASN A 287 -15.78 -3.29 9.31
N LEU A 288 -17.11 -3.33 9.44
CA LEU A 288 -17.81 -3.21 10.73
C LEU A 288 -17.26 -4.21 11.77
N GLY A 289 -16.78 -5.38 11.32
CA GLY A 289 -16.15 -6.37 12.19
C GLY A 289 -14.92 -5.84 12.93
N LEU A 290 -14.11 -4.98 12.33
CA LEU A 290 -12.98 -4.34 13.01
C LEU A 290 -13.47 -3.34 14.08
N HIS A 291 -14.55 -2.60 13.80
CA HIS A 291 -15.16 -1.69 14.78
C HIS A 291 -15.69 -2.45 16.02
N GLU A 292 -16.38 -3.57 15.78
CA GLU A 292 -16.88 -4.42 16.86
C GLU A 292 -15.74 -5.04 17.66
N PHE A 293 -14.78 -5.64 16.97
CA PHE A 293 -13.58 -6.17 17.61
C PHE A 293 -12.92 -5.14 18.55
N CYS A 294 -12.69 -3.93 18.05
CA CYS A 294 -12.06 -2.86 18.84
C CYS A 294 -12.89 -2.50 20.07
N ARG A 295 -14.20 -2.34 19.90
CA ARG A 295 -15.12 -2.03 21.00
C ARG A 295 -15.11 -3.12 22.09
N GLU A 296 -15.20 -4.39 21.70
CA GLU A 296 -15.28 -5.54 22.62
C GLU A 296 -13.97 -5.79 23.35
N ASN A 297 -12.85 -5.53 22.69
CA ASN A 297 -11.53 -5.76 23.28
C ASN A 297 -10.91 -4.50 23.92
N GLY A 298 -11.67 -3.40 23.99
CA GLY A 298 -11.21 -2.14 24.58
C GLY A 298 -9.98 -1.58 23.82
N VAL A 299 -9.92 -1.79 22.51
CA VAL A 299 -8.92 -1.19 21.62
C VAL A 299 -9.49 0.10 21.03
N GLY A 300 -8.73 1.18 21.07
CA GLY A 300 -9.11 2.41 20.38
C GLY A 300 -9.06 2.20 18.86
N LEU A 301 -10.04 2.76 18.14
CA LEU A 301 -10.05 2.78 16.68
C LEU A 301 -10.24 4.22 16.20
N VAL A 302 -9.30 4.68 15.37
CA VAL A 302 -9.38 5.99 14.70
C VAL A 302 -9.48 5.75 13.21
N CYS A 303 -10.58 6.18 12.58
CA CYS A 303 -10.78 6.06 11.15
C CYS A 303 -10.46 7.38 10.44
N THR A 304 -9.65 7.31 9.40
CA THR A 304 -9.31 8.42 8.50
C THR A 304 -10.04 8.30 7.17
N SER A 305 -9.95 9.31 6.33
CA SER A 305 -10.29 9.17 4.93
C SER A 305 -9.43 8.09 4.27
N VAL A 306 -9.93 7.52 3.16
CA VAL A 306 -9.22 6.50 2.38
C VAL A 306 -7.89 7.05 1.87
N GLY A 307 -6.86 6.23 1.94
CA GLY A 307 -5.52 6.50 1.48
C GLY A 307 -4.48 6.31 2.60
N ASP A 308 -3.46 5.56 2.29
CA ASP A 308 -2.33 5.23 3.17
C ASP A 308 -1.67 6.47 3.79
N ARG A 309 -1.61 7.57 3.03
CA ARG A 309 -1.09 8.86 3.49
C ARG A 309 -1.89 9.40 4.68
N ASN A 310 -3.24 9.37 4.62
CA ASN A 310 -4.10 9.84 5.70
C ASN A 310 -3.92 9.00 6.97
N VAL A 311 -3.76 7.68 6.81
CA VAL A 311 -3.49 6.76 7.92
C VAL A 311 -2.16 7.10 8.58
N LEU A 312 -1.09 7.22 7.78
CA LEU A 312 0.25 7.50 8.28
C LEU A 312 0.35 8.89 8.94
N GLU A 313 -0.26 9.93 8.36
CA GLU A 313 -0.31 11.27 8.94
C GLU A 313 -0.96 11.24 10.33
N LYS A 314 -2.11 10.53 10.45
CA LYS A 314 -2.79 10.39 11.75
C LYS A 314 -1.96 9.59 12.76
N MET A 315 -1.28 8.53 12.32
CA MET A 315 -0.37 7.77 13.17
C MET A 315 0.77 8.65 13.71
N ASN A 316 1.39 9.44 12.83
CA ASN A 316 2.48 10.34 13.21
C ASN A 316 2.02 11.49 14.14
N GLU A 317 0.85 12.09 13.84
CA GLU A 317 0.27 13.15 14.66
C GLU A 317 0.03 12.71 16.12
N CYS A 318 -0.47 11.49 16.30
CA CYS A 318 -0.86 10.96 17.59
C CYS A 318 0.17 10.01 18.22
N GLY A 319 1.24 9.66 17.51
CA GLY A 319 2.25 8.71 17.96
C GLY A 319 1.76 7.26 18.01
N TYR A 320 0.75 6.90 17.21
CA TYR A 320 0.22 5.54 17.12
C TYR A 320 1.16 4.64 16.34
N LYS A 321 1.20 3.34 16.70
CA LYS A 321 2.20 2.38 16.23
C LYS A 321 1.69 1.39 15.19
N LEU A 322 0.38 1.21 15.09
CA LEU A 322 -0.26 0.28 14.16
C LEU A 322 -1.39 0.99 13.43
N GLY A 323 -1.39 0.89 12.12
CA GLY A 323 -2.47 1.35 11.27
C GLY A 323 -2.43 0.69 9.91
N GLY A 324 -3.48 0.86 9.13
CA GLY A 324 -3.54 0.29 7.79
C GLY A 324 -4.91 0.35 7.15
N GLU A 325 -5.03 -0.38 6.07
CA GLU A 325 -6.23 -0.48 5.25
C GLU A 325 -6.64 -1.94 5.06
N GLN A 326 -7.93 -2.19 4.87
CA GLN A 326 -8.46 -3.52 4.57
C GLN A 326 -7.76 -4.17 3.36
N SER A 327 -7.30 -3.38 2.41
CA SER A 327 -6.55 -3.81 1.22
C SER A 327 -5.18 -4.47 1.52
N GLY A 328 -4.76 -4.52 2.78
CA GLY A 328 -3.51 -5.14 3.21
C GLY A 328 -2.32 -4.19 3.34
N HIS A 329 -2.48 -2.90 3.09
CA HIS A 329 -1.45 -1.90 3.36
C HIS A 329 -1.40 -1.64 4.86
N THR A 330 -0.48 -2.31 5.56
CA THR A 330 -0.34 -2.24 7.02
C THR A 330 0.97 -1.57 7.40
N ILE A 331 0.91 -0.64 8.34
CA ILE A 331 2.03 0.20 8.79
C ILE A 331 2.34 -0.11 10.25
N PHE A 332 3.59 -0.45 10.52
CA PHE A 332 4.16 -0.59 11.86
C PHE A 332 5.24 0.48 12.04
N THR A 333 4.90 1.64 12.61
CA THR A 333 5.81 2.81 12.66
C THR A 333 7.07 2.61 13.51
N ASP A 334 7.13 1.56 14.32
CA ASP A 334 8.37 1.18 15.01
C ASP A 334 9.42 0.60 14.06
N TYR A 335 9.00 0.14 12.86
CA TYR A 335 9.87 -0.58 11.92
C TYR A 335 9.90 0.02 10.52
N ALA A 336 8.82 0.67 10.08
CA ALA A 336 8.69 1.19 8.71
C ALA A 336 7.99 2.55 8.69
N THR A 337 8.27 3.33 7.64
CA THR A 337 7.67 4.65 7.38
C THR A 337 6.54 4.61 6.38
N THR A 338 6.20 3.43 5.87
CA THR A 338 5.11 3.15 4.93
C THR A 338 4.60 1.73 5.16
N GLY A 339 3.55 1.31 4.47
CA GLY A 339 3.13 -0.08 4.48
C GLY A 339 4.24 -0.98 3.94
N ASP A 340 4.40 -2.13 4.58
CA ASP A 340 5.39 -3.15 4.21
C ASP A 340 4.74 -4.53 4.31
N GLY A 341 4.50 -5.13 3.15
CA GLY A 341 3.85 -6.43 3.08
C GLY A 341 4.68 -7.54 3.70
N GLN A 342 6.00 -7.53 3.51
CA GLN A 342 6.88 -8.56 4.07
C GLN A 342 7.02 -8.41 5.59
N LEU A 343 7.10 -7.19 6.10
CA LEU A 343 7.02 -6.91 7.53
C LEU A 343 5.69 -7.39 8.11
N THR A 344 4.59 -7.07 7.44
CA THR A 344 3.23 -7.47 7.86
C THR A 344 3.11 -8.99 7.96
N ALA A 345 3.59 -9.70 6.95
CA ALA A 345 3.64 -11.17 6.97
C ALA A 345 4.42 -11.69 8.19
N LEU A 346 5.62 -11.17 8.42
CA LEU A 346 6.45 -11.60 9.56
C LEU A 346 5.78 -11.31 10.91
N GLN A 347 5.18 -10.12 11.08
CA GLN A 347 4.49 -9.78 12.33
C GLN A 347 3.31 -10.73 12.59
N PHE A 348 2.51 -11.06 11.58
CA PHE A 348 1.40 -12.00 11.72
C PHE A 348 1.90 -13.43 12.01
N LEU A 349 2.92 -13.90 11.28
CA LEU A 349 3.54 -15.22 11.49
C LEU A 349 4.15 -15.36 12.89
N ASP A 350 4.76 -14.30 13.42
CA ASP A 350 5.28 -14.27 14.79
C ASP A 350 4.16 -14.46 15.82
N VAL A 351 3.00 -13.79 15.61
CA VAL A 351 1.82 -14.00 16.46
C VAL A 351 1.29 -15.44 16.33
N LEU A 352 1.19 -15.94 15.10
CA LEU A 352 0.73 -17.30 14.82
C LEU A 352 1.60 -18.34 15.53
N ALA A 353 2.92 -18.27 15.33
CA ALA A 353 3.87 -19.21 15.94
C ALA A 353 3.82 -19.18 17.48
N ARG A 354 3.79 -18.00 18.07
CA ARG A 354 3.73 -17.85 19.55
C ARG A 354 2.40 -18.24 20.17
N SER A 355 1.31 -18.16 19.41
CA SER A 355 -0.01 -18.47 19.93
C SER A 355 -0.28 -19.97 20.02
N GLY A 356 0.35 -20.78 19.19
CA GLY A 356 0.05 -22.20 19.02
C GLY A 356 -1.32 -22.50 18.43
N LYS A 357 -2.02 -21.47 17.92
CA LYS A 357 -3.34 -21.55 17.30
C LYS A 357 -3.22 -21.74 15.79
N LYS A 358 -4.32 -22.13 15.14
CA LYS A 358 -4.46 -22.11 13.69
C LYS A 358 -4.69 -20.68 13.19
N ALA A 359 -4.35 -20.41 11.93
CA ALA A 359 -4.56 -19.09 11.33
C ALA A 359 -6.04 -18.69 11.29
N SER A 360 -6.92 -19.64 10.95
CA SER A 360 -8.38 -19.43 10.99
C SER A 360 -8.91 -19.06 12.36
N GLU A 361 -8.37 -19.70 13.42
CA GLU A 361 -8.76 -19.43 14.81
C GLU A 361 -8.28 -18.03 15.25
N LEU A 362 -7.08 -17.62 14.86
CA LEU A 362 -6.61 -16.26 15.12
C LEU A 362 -7.45 -15.20 14.40
N ALA A 363 -7.73 -15.42 13.12
CA ALA A 363 -8.49 -14.48 12.32
C ALA A 363 -9.95 -14.34 12.74
N SER A 364 -10.52 -15.37 13.39
CA SER A 364 -11.92 -15.37 13.85
C SER A 364 -12.23 -14.33 14.93
N VAL A 365 -11.21 -13.73 15.55
CA VAL A 365 -11.41 -12.63 16.51
C VAL A 365 -12.02 -11.38 15.90
N CYS A 366 -11.86 -11.21 14.57
CA CYS A 366 -12.44 -10.11 13.82
C CYS A 366 -13.46 -10.70 12.82
N PRO A 367 -14.76 -10.64 13.12
CA PRO A 367 -15.80 -11.10 12.21
C PRO A 367 -15.81 -10.24 10.95
N GLN A 368 -16.29 -10.80 9.85
CA GLN A 368 -16.43 -10.07 8.58
C GLN A 368 -17.90 -9.96 8.22
N TYR A 369 -18.39 -8.75 8.12
CA TYR A 369 -19.73 -8.45 7.64
C TYR A 369 -19.73 -8.47 6.12
N PRO A 370 -20.71 -9.14 5.47
CA PRO A 370 -20.95 -9.01 4.05
C PRO A 370 -21.06 -7.55 3.63
N GLN A 371 -20.32 -7.18 2.57
CA GLN A 371 -20.23 -5.81 2.07
C GLN A 371 -20.69 -5.75 0.61
N VAL A 372 -21.56 -4.82 0.30
CA VAL A 372 -21.97 -4.48 -1.06
C VAL A 372 -21.51 -3.06 -1.39
N LEU A 373 -20.80 -2.92 -2.50
CA LEU A 373 -20.34 -1.63 -3.02
C LEU A 373 -20.94 -1.39 -4.40
N LEU A 374 -21.80 -0.39 -4.53
CA LEU A 374 -22.41 0.04 -5.79
C LEU A 374 -21.88 1.42 -6.20
N ASN A 375 -21.62 1.57 -7.51
CA ASN A 375 -21.19 2.84 -8.08
C ASN A 375 -22.35 3.47 -8.87
N VAL A 376 -22.66 4.73 -8.59
CA VAL A 376 -23.69 5.49 -9.30
C VAL A 376 -23.01 6.56 -10.12
N ALA A 377 -23.09 6.44 -11.45
CA ALA A 377 -22.60 7.49 -12.34
C ALA A 377 -23.47 8.75 -12.19
N VAL A 378 -22.82 9.90 -12.10
CA VAL A 378 -23.46 11.21 -11.99
C VAL A 378 -22.91 12.16 -13.04
N SER A 379 -23.51 13.33 -13.22
CA SER A 379 -23.02 14.32 -14.18
C SER A 379 -21.57 14.73 -13.89
N HIS A 380 -20.82 14.97 -14.96
CA HIS A 380 -19.46 15.52 -14.89
C HIS A 380 -19.44 17.02 -14.57
N GLU A 381 -20.58 17.67 -14.49
CA GLU A 381 -20.66 19.11 -14.18
C GLU A 381 -20.14 19.38 -12.76
N ARG A 382 -19.40 20.48 -12.66
CA ARG A 382 -18.77 20.88 -11.39
C ARG A 382 -19.84 21.16 -10.33
N GLY A 383 -19.68 20.53 -9.16
CA GLY A 383 -20.58 20.76 -8.01
C GLY A 383 -21.76 19.79 -7.94
N VAL A 384 -22.08 19.01 -8.98
CA VAL A 384 -23.22 18.07 -8.94
C VAL A 384 -23.00 17.01 -7.85
N LYS A 385 -21.80 16.43 -7.74
CA LYS A 385 -21.49 15.47 -6.66
C LYS A 385 -21.70 16.08 -5.27
N ASP A 386 -21.23 17.31 -5.08
CA ASP A 386 -21.35 18.00 -3.79
C ASP A 386 -22.81 18.34 -3.47
N ALA A 387 -23.60 18.74 -4.48
CA ALA A 387 -25.03 19.02 -4.33
C ALA A 387 -25.82 17.75 -3.94
N ILE A 388 -25.53 16.60 -4.58
CA ILE A 388 -26.17 15.34 -4.23
C ILE A 388 -25.77 14.93 -2.80
N MET A 389 -24.49 15.03 -2.44
CA MET A 389 -24.00 14.69 -1.10
C MET A 389 -24.56 15.60 0.00
N ALA A 390 -24.89 16.85 -0.33
CA ALA A 390 -25.50 17.81 0.59
C ALA A 390 -27.04 17.73 0.64
N SER A 391 -27.68 16.82 -0.12
CA SER A 391 -29.14 16.71 -0.20
C SER A 391 -29.75 16.17 1.09
N ASP A 392 -30.78 16.86 1.59
CA ASP A 392 -31.57 16.38 2.72
C ASP A 392 -32.25 15.03 2.44
N ALA A 393 -32.65 14.79 1.17
CA ALA A 393 -33.29 13.55 0.76
C ALA A 393 -32.29 12.36 0.86
N LEU A 394 -31.03 12.55 0.47
CA LEU A 394 -30.01 11.52 0.63
C LEU A 394 -29.70 11.27 2.11
N SER A 395 -29.56 12.33 2.89
CA SER A 395 -29.30 12.24 4.33
C SER A 395 -30.42 11.50 5.07
N ALA A 396 -31.67 11.79 4.73
CA ALA A 396 -32.82 11.10 5.29
C ALA A 396 -32.87 9.61 4.89
N ALA A 397 -32.57 9.30 3.62
CA ALA A 397 -32.52 7.93 3.14
C ALA A 397 -31.39 7.11 3.83
N ILE A 398 -30.21 7.70 4.02
CA ILE A 398 -29.11 7.06 4.77
C ILE A 398 -29.57 6.74 6.20
N ALA A 399 -30.15 7.71 6.91
CA ALA A 399 -30.63 7.52 8.28
C ALA A 399 -31.74 6.46 8.37
N GLU A 400 -32.64 6.39 7.37
CA GLU A 400 -33.64 5.35 7.29
C GLU A 400 -33.05 3.95 7.13
N GLU A 401 -32.11 3.77 6.20
CA GLU A 401 -31.44 2.46 5.99
C GLU A 401 -30.59 2.08 7.20
N GLU A 402 -29.84 3.01 7.81
CA GLU A 402 -29.10 2.74 9.06
C GLU A 402 -30.05 2.33 10.20
N GLY A 403 -31.22 2.96 10.30
CA GLY A 403 -32.26 2.58 11.27
C GLY A 403 -32.78 1.16 11.05
N LYS A 404 -32.98 0.73 9.78
CA LYS A 404 -33.38 -0.65 9.44
C LYS A 404 -32.28 -1.67 9.78
N LEU A 405 -31.01 -1.31 9.65
CA LEU A 405 -29.87 -2.15 10.01
C LEU A 405 -29.71 -2.31 11.53
N SER A 406 -30.39 -1.49 12.34
CA SER A 406 -30.49 -1.63 13.80
C SER A 406 -29.16 -1.83 14.55
N GLY A 407 -28.08 -1.21 14.07
CA GLY A 407 -26.73 -1.34 14.62
C GLY A 407 -25.98 -2.61 14.22
N GLU A 408 -26.59 -3.47 13.40
CA GLU A 408 -25.99 -4.69 12.88
C GLU A 408 -25.57 -4.54 11.39
N GLY A 409 -25.34 -3.32 10.99
CA GLY A 409 -24.88 -2.92 9.66
C GLY A 409 -24.45 -1.48 9.65
N ARG A 410 -23.92 -1.04 8.50
CA ARG A 410 -23.37 0.30 8.31
C ARG A 410 -23.58 0.76 6.88
N VAL A 411 -23.83 2.04 6.71
CA VAL A 411 -23.89 2.72 5.41
C VAL A 411 -22.73 3.69 5.27
N LEU A 412 -22.10 3.70 4.10
CA LEU A 412 -21.09 4.70 3.73
C LEU A 412 -21.35 5.17 2.29
N VAL A 413 -21.78 6.42 2.13
CA VAL A 413 -21.94 7.06 0.83
C VAL A 413 -20.84 8.11 0.67
N ARG A 414 -20.10 8.07 -0.43
CA ARG A 414 -19.02 9.02 -0.68
C ARG A 414 -18.82 9.32 -2.16
N PRO A 415 -18.41 10.54 -2.52
CA PRO A 415 -18.03 10.86 -3.90
C PRO A 415 -16.70 10.18 -4.27
N SER A 416 -16.55 9.78 -5.53
CA SER A 416 -15.25 9.43 -6.07
C SER A 416 -14.37 10.67 -6.24
N GLY A 417 -13.11 10.58 -5.84
CA GLY A 417 -12.14 11.68 -6.02
C GLY A 417 -11.74 11.91 -7.49
N THR A 418 -11.75 10.84 -8.30
CA THR A 418 -11.21 10.86 -9.67
C THR A 418 -12.26 10.70 -10.75
N GLU A 419 -13.41 10.12 -10.44
CA GLU A 419 -14.47 9.77 -11.41
C GLU A 419 -15.76 10.51 -11.11
N ALA A 420 -16.61 10.68 -12.12
CA ALA A 420 -17.95 11.27 -11.97
C ALA A 420 -18.94 10.24 -11.45
N LEU A 421 -18.72 9.75 -10.24
CA LEU A 421 -19.58 8.78 -9.58
C LEU A 421 -19.63 8.98 -8.06
N ILE A 422 -20.72 8.49 -7.47
CA ILE A 422 -20.90 8.34 -6.03
C ILE A 422 -20.86 6.85 -5.71
N ARG A 423 -20.12 6.50 -4.68
CA ARG A 423 -19.98 5.13 -4.18
C ARG A 423 -20.88 4.94 -2.98
N VAL A 424 -21.71 3.92 -3.05
CA VAL A 424 -22.61 3.48 -1.98
C VAL A 424 -22.10 2.14 -1.47
N MET A 425 -21.62 2.12 -0.24
CA MET A 425 -21.19 0.92 0.44
C MET A 425 -22.14 0.64 1.61
N VAL A 426 -22.60 -0.60 1.69
CA VAL A 426 -23.43 -1.09 2.81
C VAL A 426 -22.83 -2.40 3.32
N GLU A 427 -22.70 -2.49 4.62
CA GLU A 427 -22.34 -3.71 5.35
C GLU A 427 -23.53 -4.14 6.19
N ALA A 428 -23.83 -5.45 6.20
CA ALA A 428 -24.93 -6.00 6.99
C ALA A 428 -24.66 -7.48 7.34
N LYS A 429 -25.51 -8.08 8.20
CA LYS A 429 -25.42 -9.50 8.58
C LYS A 429 -25.49 -10.47 7.40
N THR A 430 -26.20 -10.09 6.35
CA THR A 430 -26.29 -10.90 5.10
C THR A 430 -26.11 -10.02 3.89
N GLU A 431 -25.56 -10.61 2.83
CA GLU A 431 -25.38 -9.93 1.54
C GLU A 431 -26.72 -9.41 0.97
N GLN A 432 -27.81 -10.15 1.15
CA GLN A 432 -29.13 -9.74 0.67
C GLN A 432 -29.61 -8.46 1.35
N ILE A 433 -29.41 -8.32 2.66
CA ILE A 433 -29.78 -7.10 3.40
C ILE A 433 -28.90 -5.93 2.95
N ALA A 434 -27.60 -6.16 2.79
CA ALA A 434 -26.67 -5.13 2.31
C ALA A 434 -27.01 -4.67 0.89
N LEU A 435 -27.34 -5.61 -0.02
CA LEU A 435 -27.72 -5.29 -1.39
C LEU A 435 -29.00 -4.48 -1.46
N LEU A 436 -30.05 -4.88 -0.75
CA LEU A 436 -31.34 -4.17 -0.75
C LEU A 436 -31.16 -2.72 -0.25
N ALA A 437 -30.44 -2.53 0.84
CA ALA A 437 -30.20 -1.18 1.38
C ALA A 437 -29.34 -0.34 0.40
N ALA A 438 -28.33 -0.94 -0.23
CA ALA A 438 -27.51 -0.25 -1.22
C ALA A 438 -28.33 0.17 -2.46
N GLU A 439 -29.18 -0.73 -2.98
CA GLU A 439 -30.08 -0.44 -4.12
C GLU A 439 -31.08 0.68 -3.81
N ASN A 440 -31.63 0.72 -2.59
CA ASN A 440 -32.53 1.80 -2.17
C ASN A 440 -31.81 3.16 -2.21
N LEU A 441 -30.60 3.25 -1.70
CA LEU A 441 -29.78 4.46 -1.72
C LEU A 441 -29.38 4.86 -3.14
N VAL A 442 -29.01 3.89 -3.98
CA VAL A 442 -28.72 4.12 -5.41
C VAL A 442 -29.93 4.73 -6.12
N ASN A 443 -31.14 4.23 -5.84
CA ASN A 443 -32.36 4.78 -6.44
C ASN A 443 -32.62 6.23 -6.01
N VAL A 444 -32.38 6.58 -4.74
CA VAL A 444 -32.50 7.97 -4.27
C VAL A 444 -31.46 8.86 -4.99
N ILE A 445 -30.18 8.43 -5.09
CA ILE A 445 -29.14 9.21 -5.77
C ILE A 445 -29.49 9.44 -7.26
N LYS A 446 -30.08 8.47 -7.94
CA LYS A 446 -30.49 8.59 -9.35
C LYS A 446 -31.67 9.57 -9.57
N MET A 447 -32.42 9.88 -8.54
CA MET A 447 -33.55 10.83 -8.59
C MET A 447 -33.13 12.28 -8.28
N LEU A 448 -31.93 12.46 -7.74
CA LEU A 448 -31.31 13.75 -7.42
C LEU A 448 -30.49 14.28 -8.59
#